data_c507a1d2ff5a000bc471a30486c621b0
#
_entry.id   c507a1d2ff5a000bc471a30486c621b0
#
_cell.length_a   1.000
_cell.length_b   1.000
_cell.length_c   1.000
_cell.angle_alpha   90.00
_cell.angle_beta   90.00
_cell.angle_gamma   90.00
#
_symmetry.space_group_name_H-M   'P 1'
#
loop_
_entity.id
_entity.type
_entity.pdbx_description
1 polymer ?
#
loop_
_entity_poly.entity_id
_entity_poly.type
_entity_poly.pdbx_seq_one_letter_code
_entity_poly.pdbx_strand_id
1 'polypeptide(L)'
;QIKIEKRKDYLDVILALQRAEEASTKQEDMLEQELTPFIENVKRLPEGNTDAVIREIQDRLPEVVQKLVDQRVAEIKQNIAKENEERIQEINVLSANVSDVLERREHLLNLEAEIKRCQEEEQKRRLAKTEEYTMLVFSLAGTSVENVEKVCDSVKLFIETGQVVANKDLYIPLNKKLRNAELKQFVTNIIKYNGKDNLDGDSFLQTAFCEWFSGKKENIAKNYSVLPKDSLVSKEGVEADLVVLKNIVTKND
;
A
#
# COMPACT_ATOMS: atom_id res chain seq x y z
N GLN A 1 -1.17 -17.99 -15.71
CA GLN A 1 -1.86 -16.90 -16.42
C GLN A 1 -1.56 -16.93 -17.93
N ILE A 2 -0.31 -16.90 -18.36
CA ILE A 2 0.11 -16.91 -19.81
C ILE A 2 -0.44 -18.10 -20.62
N LYS A 3 -0.65 -19.28 -20.01
CA LYS A 3 -1.24 -20.45 -20.68
C LYS A 3 -2.75 -20.33 -20.90
N ILE A 4 -3.43 -19.57 -20.07
CA ILE A 4 -4.90 -19.35 -20.14
C ILE A 4 -5.21 -18.31 -21.23
N GLU A 5 -4.43 -17.24 -21.30
CA GLU A 5 -4.55 -16.22 -22.35
C GLU A 5 -4.34 -16.82 -23.76
N LYS A 6 -3.26 -17.57 -23.97
CA LYS A 6 -3.04 -18.23 -25.27
C LYS A 6 -4.16 -19.20 -25.69
N ARG A 7 -4.84 -19.84 -24.73
CA ARG A 7 -5.98 -20.71 -25.03
C ARG A 7 -7.21 -19.91 -25.47
N LYS A 8 -7.40 -18.72 -24.91
CA LYS A 8 -8.50 -17.82 -25.25
C LYS A 8 -8.31 -17.28 -26.67
N ASP A 9 -7.10 -16.82 -27.01
CA ASP A 9 -6.75 -16.33 -28.35
C ASP A 9 -6.97 -17.42 -29.43
N TYR A 10 -6.62 -18.68 -29.14
CA TYR A 10 -6.88 -19.79 -30.07
C TYR A 10 -8.37 -20.08 -30.27
N LEU A 11 -9.17 -20.00 -29.23
CA LEU A 11 -10.62 -20.18 -29.29
C LEU A 11 -11.27 -19.07 -30.13
N ASP A 12 -10.84 -17.84 -29.95
CA ASP A 12 -11.35 -16.68 -30.68
C ASP A 12 -11.03 -16.77 -32.18
N VAL A 13 -9.84 -17.27 -32.55
CA VAL A 13 -9.47 -17.53 -33.96
C VAL A 13 -10.32 -18.66 -34.55
N ILE A 14 -10.55 -19.77 -33.84
CA ILE A 14 -11.39 -20.88 -34.32
C ILE A 14 -12.83 -20.42 -34.52
N LEU A 15 -13.40 -19.64 -33.59
CA LEU A 15 -14.75 -19.09 -33.71
C LEU A 15 -14.84 -18.08 -34.87
N ALA A 16 -13.81 -17.31 -35.12
CA ALA A 16 -13.76 -16.40 -36.26
C ALA A 16 -13.72 -17.16 -37.61
N LEU A 17 -12.96 -18.26 -37.68
CA LEU A 17 -12.93 -19.13 -38.87
C LEU A 17 -14.26 -19.84 -39.12
N GLN A 18 -14.92 -20.37 -38.07
CA GLN A 18 -16.24 -20.98 -38.19
C GLN A 18 -17.29 -19.97 -38.67
N ARG A 19 -17.30 -18.74 -38.14
CA ARG A 19 -18.19 -17.67 -38.60
C ARG A 19 -17.94 -17.26 -40.04
N ALA A 20 -16.69 -17.27 -40.49
CA ALA A 20 -16.33 -16.98 -41.88
C ALA A 20 -16.80 -18.09 -42.81
N GLU A 21 -16.73 -19.36 -42.40
CA GLU A 21 -17.19 -20.51 -43.13
C GLU A 21 -18.71 -20.57 -43.26
N GLU A 22 -19.42 -20.30 -42.15
CA GLU A 22 -20.90 -20.18 -42.13
C GLU A 22 -21.38 -18.99 -42.98
N ALA A 23 -20.62 -17.87 -43.00
CA ALA A 23 -20.96 -16.73 -43.84
C ALA A 23 -20.75 -17.04 -45.32
N SER A 24 -19.74 -17.86 -45.68
CA SER A 24 -19.47 -18.31 -47.07
C SER A 24 -20.55 -19.23 -47.57
N THR A 25 -20.96 -20.25 -46.78
CA THR A 25 -22.06 -21.18 -47.13
C THR A 25 -23.40 -20.47 -47.29
N LYS A 26 -23.71 -19.52 -46.37
CA LYS A 26 -24.91 -18.70 -46.52
C LYS A 26 -24.93 -17.85 -47.77
N GLN A 27 -23.74 -17.37 -48.21
CA GLN A 27 -23.60 -16.58 -49.41
C GLN A 27 -23.79 -17.42 -50.69
N GLU A 28 -23.31 -18.66 -50.70
CA GLU A 28 -23.53 -19.61 -51.77
C GLU A 28 -25.00 -19.97 -51.88
N ASP A 29 -25.70 -20.27 -50.79
CA ASP A 29 -27.12 -20.56 -50.74
C ASP A 29 -27.97 -19.38 -51.23
N MET A 30 -27.65 -18.15 -50.87
CA MET A 30 -28.37 -16.96 -51.35
C MET A 30 -28.15 -16.70 -52.82
N LEU A 31 -26.91 -16.86 -53.32
CA LEU A 31 -26.62 -16.77 -54.74
C LEU A 31 -27.38 -17.81 -55.55
N GLU A 32 -27.46 -19.04 -55.05
CA GLU A 32 -28.20 -20.10 -55.68
C GLU A 32 -29.72 -19.80 -55.72
N GLN A 33 -30.30 -19.31 -54.60
CA GLN A 33 -31.68 -18.95 -54.51
C GLN A 33 -32.09 -17.81 -55.47
N GLU A 34 -31.27 -16.77 -55.62
CA GLU A 34 -31.56 -15.62 -56.49
C GLU A 34 -31.26 -15.91 -57.96
N LEU A 35 -30.23 -16.72 -58.28
CA LEU A 35 -29.84 -17.07 -59.64
C LEU A 35 -30.68 -18.20 -60.20
N THR A 36 -31.19 -19.14 -59.43
CA THR A 36 -31.99 -20.28 -59.91
C THR A 36 -33.22 -19.85 -60.74
N PRO A 37 -34.08 -18.91 -60.28
CA PRO A 37 -35.21 -18.43 -61.06
C PRO A 37 -34.79 -17.74 -62.35
N PHE A 38 -33.64 -17.04 -62.33
CA PHE A 38 -33.11 -16.40 -63.50
C PHE A 38 -32.62 -17.45 -64.54
N ILE A 39 -31.87 -18.46 -64.08
CA ILE A 39 -31.41 -19.56 -64.92
C ILE A 39 -32.59 -20.35 -65.52
N GLU A 40 -33.63 -20.61 -64.74
CA GLU A 40 -34.85 -21.28 -65.21
C GLU A 40 -35.56 -20.47 -66.30
N ASN A 41 -35.65 -19.15 -66.15
CA ASN A 41 -36.27 -18.29 -67.15
C ASN A 41 -35.42 -18.29 -68.46
N VAL A 42 -34.12 -18.24 -68.35
CA VAL A 42 -33.24 -18.35 -69.53
C VAL A 42 -33.38 -19.71 -70.22
N LYS A 43 -33.53 -20.82 -69.50
CA LYS A 43 -33.74 -22.17 -70.04
C LYS A 43 -35.09 -22.31 -70.75
N ARG A 44 -36.11 -21.52 -70.43
CA ARG A 44 -37.47 -21.53 -71.07
C ARG A 44 -37.51 -20.75 -72.37
N LEU A 45 -36.46 -19.99 -72.73
CA LEU A 45 -36.40 -19.28 -73.98
C LEU A 45 -36.22 -20.28 -75.15
N PRO A 46 -36.80 -20.01 -76.34
CA PRO A 46 -36.73 -20.94 -77.50
C PRO A 46 -35.29 -21.18 -77.92
N GLU A 47 -34.98 -22.48 -78.20
CA GLU A 47 -33.62 -22.84 -78.68
C GLU A 47 -33.37 -22.16 -80.01
N GLY A 48 -32.17 -21.50 -80.06
CA GLY A 48 -31.70 -20.73 -81.24
C GLY A 48 -31.97 -19.23 -81.21
N ASN A 49 -32.65 -18.68 -80.19
CA ASN A 49 -32.87 -17.24 -80.03
C ASN A 49 -31.87 -16.62 -79.08
N THR A 50 -30.59 -16.56 -79.50
CA THR A 50 -29.48 -16.00 -78.74
C THR A 50 -29.70 -14.54 -78.37
N ASP A 51 -30.37 -13.76 -79.24
CA ASP A 51 -30.63 -12.35 -78.95
C ASP A 51 -31.61 -12.14 -77.80
N ALA A 52 -32.63 -13.03 -77.65
CA ALA A 52 -33.55 -12.98 -76.56
C ALA A 52 -32.88 -13.34 -75.22
N VAL A 53 -31.97 -14.32 -75.22
CA VAL A 53 -31.18 -14.70 -74.04
C VAL A 53 -30.25 -13.56 -73.61
N ILE A 54 -29.57 -12.94 -74.57
CA ILE A 54 -28.68 -11.80 -74.30
C ILE A 54 -29.45 -10.62 -73.70
N ARG A 55 -30.63 -10.29 -74.23
CA ARG A 55 -31.47 -9.23 -73.67
C ARG A 55 -31.91 -9.53 -72.25
N GLU A 56 -32.41 -10.73 -71.97
CA GLU A 56 -32.84 -11.14 -70.62
C GLU A 56 -31.69 -11.04 -69.63
N ILE A 57 -30.48 -11.43 -70.04
CA ILE A 57 -29.28 -11.26 -69.19
C ILE A 57 -28.95 -9.78 -68.97
N GLN A 58 -28.96 -8.99 -70.03
CA GLN A 58 -28.63 -7.56 -69.91
C GLN A 58 -29.61 -6.78 -69.07
N ASP A 59 -30.92 -7.14 -69.10
CA ASP A 59 -31.97 -6.41 -68.37
C ASP A 59 -32.07 -6.84 -66.91
N ARG A 60 -31.89 -8.10 -66.57
CA ARG A 60 -32.13 -8.61 -65.20
C ARG A 60 -30.89 -8.84 -64.37
N LEU A 61 -29.74 -9.19 -64.95
CA LEU A 61 -28.54 -9.47 -64.20
C LEU A 61 -28.06 -8.27 -63.35
N PRO A 62 -28.10 -7.03 -63.86
CA PRO A 62 -27.76 -5.88 -63.04
C PRO A 62 -28.62 -5.69 -61.82
N GLU A 63 -29.94 -5.95 -61.93
CA GLU A 63 -30.92 -5.85 -60.87
C GLU A 63 -30.70 -6.90 -59.75
N VAL A 64 -30.39 -8.13 -60.15
CA VAL A 64 -30.04 -9.23 -59.22
C VAL A 64 -28.75 -8.94 -58.48
N VAL A 65 -27.71 -8.49 -59.22
CA VAL A 65 -26.43 -8.12 -58.61
C VAL A 65 -26.57 -6.97 -57.63
N GLN A 66 -27.35 -5.93 -57.99
CA GLN A 66 -27.58 -4.79 -57.11
C GLN A 66 -28.28 -5.21 -55.82
N LYS A 67 -29.30 -6.08 -55.92
CA LYS A 67 -30.00 -6.62 -54.76
C LYS A 67 -29.10 -7.39 -53.82
N LEU A 68 -28.22 -8.23 -54.34
CA LEU A 68 -27.24 -9.00 -53.58
C LEU A 68 -26.22 -8.07 -52.87
N VAL A 69 -25.74 -7.04 -53.60
CA VAL A 69 -24.83 -6.03 -53.03
C VAL A 69 -25.49 -5.27 -51.87
N ASP A 70 -26.75 -4.82 -52.09
CA ASP A 70 -27.49 -4.07 -51.06
C ASP A 70 -27.75 -4.91 -49.79
N GLN A 71 -28.10 -6.19 -49.96
CA GLN A 71 -28.23 -7.12 -48.85
C GLN A 71 -26.95 -7.30 -48.07
N ARG A 72 -25.82 -7.51 -48.79
CA ARG A 72 -24.50 -7.67 -48.17
C ARG A 72 -24.04 -6.43 -47.40
N VAL A 73 -24.25 -5.25 -47.99
CA VAL A 73 -23.97 -3.97 -47.33
C VAL A 73 -24.81 -3.81 -46.05
N ALA A 74 -26.07 -4.21 -46.06
CA ALA A 74 -26.95 -4.17 -44.88
C ALA A 74 -26.45 -5.11 -43.75
N GLU A 75 -26.07 -6.35 -44.09
CA GLU A 75 -25.49 -7.30 -43.14
C GLU A 75 -24.19 -6.79 -42.51
N ILE A 76 -23.29 -6.26 -43.35
CA ILE A 76 -22.02 -5.69 -42.86
C ILE A 76 -22.28 -4.52 -41.90
N LYS A 77 -23.20 -3.62 -42.26
CA LYS A 77 -23.57 -2.50 -41.40
C LYS A 77 -24.12 -2.97 -40.06
N GLN A 78 -24.96 -3.99 -40.05
CA GLN A 78 -25.55 -4.56 -38.85
C GLN A 78 -24.49 -5.22 -37.95
N ASN A 79 -23.53 -5.96 -38.53
CA ASN A 79 -22.46 -6.60 -37.80
C ASN A 79 -21.53 -5.55 -37.17
N ILE A 80 -21.14 -4.51 -37.92
CA ILE A 80 -20.32 -3.42 -37.40
C ILE A 80 -21.05 -2.67 -36.26
N ALA A 81 -22.34 -2.43 -36.40
CA ALA A 81 -23.11 -1.79 -35.33
C ALA A 81 -23.11 -2.62 -34.05
N LYS A 82 -23.32 -3.93 -34.16
CA LYS A 82 -23.31 -4.87 -33.04
C LYS A 82 -21.92 -4.93 -32.35
N GLU A 83 -20.84 -5.08 -33.14
CA GLU A 83 -19.47 -5.10 -32.59
C GLU A 83 -19.13 -3.78 -31.88
N ASN A 84 -19.53 -2.64 -32.44
CA ASN A 84 -19.32 -1.35 -31.79
C ASN A 84 -20.08 -1.24 -30.46
N GLU A 85 -21.29 -1.72 -30.39
CA GLU A 85 -22.09 -1.71 -29.16
C GLU A 85 -21.43 -2.58 -28.08
N GLU A 86 -20.98 -3.80 -28.42
CA GLU A 86 -20.25 -4.68 -27.52
C GLU A 86 -18.97 -4.02 -26.99
N ARG A 87 -18.18 -3.37 -27.86
CA ARG A 87 -16.95 -2.64 -27.46
C ARG A 87 -17.25 -1.46 -26.53
N ILE A 88 -18.31 -0.71 -26.80
CA ILE A 88 -18.74 0.39 -25.92
C ILE A 88 -19.10 -0.13 -24.53
N GLN A 89 -19.81 -1.25 -24.45
CA GLN A 89 -20.16 -1.87 -23.16
C GLN A 89 -18.90 -2.33 -22.40
N GLU A 90 -17.93 -2.95 -23.08
CA GLU A 90 -16.65 -3.34 -22.47
C GLU A 90 -15.87 -2.13 -21.94
N ILE A 91 -15.80 -1.05 -22.73
CA ILE A 91 -15.13 0.19 -22.31
C ILE A 91 -15.80 0.79 -21.07
N ASN A 92 -17.13 0.79 -21.01
CA ASN A 92 -17.86 1.31 -19.85
C ASN A 92 -17.59 0.50 -18.58
N VAL A 93 -17.55 -0.84 -18.69
CA VAL A 93 -17.21 -1.73 -17.57
C VAL A 93 -15.78 -1.50 -17.09
N LEU A 94 -14.82 -1.39 -18.03
CA LEU A 94 -13.42 -1.12 -17.69
C LEU A 94 -13.26 0.26 -17.03
N SER A 95 -13.95 1.27 -17.54
CA SER A 95 -13.93 2.62 -16.96
C SER A 95 -14.45 2.63 -15.52
N ALA A 96 -15.57 1.93 -15.25
CA ALA A 96 -16.11 1.80 -13.90
C ALA A 96 -15.12 1.10 -12.95
N ASN A 97 -14.49 0.02 -13.40
CA ASN A 97 -13.48 -0.69 -12.62
C ASN A 97 -12.26 0.17 -12.30
N VAL A 98 -11.78 0.96 -13.27
CA VAL A 98 -10.67 1.90 -13.07
C VAL A 98 -11.03 2.96 -12.04
N SER A 99 -12.23 3.51 -12.09
CA SER A 99 -12.72 4.49 -11.11
C SER A 99 -12.73 3.91 -9.69
N ASP A 100 -13.28 2.72 -9.50
CA ASP A 100 -13.29 2.01 -8.21
C ASP A 100 -11.87 1.77 -7.66
N VAL A 101 -10.95 1.36 -8.52
CA VAL A 101 -9.53 1.17 -8.12
C VAL A 101 -8.88 2.49 -7.69
N LEU A 102 -9.16 3.58 -8.39
CA LEU A 102 -8.63 4.90 -8.05
C LEU A 102 -9.18 5.40 -6.70
N GLU A 103 -10.47 5.25 -6.45
CA GLU A 103 -11.09 5.61 -5.17
C GLU A 103 -10.51 4.79 -4.00
N ARG A 104 -10.33 3.49 -4.18
CA ARG A 104 -9.69 2.63 -3.17
C ARG A 104 -8.24 3.04 -2.90
N ARG A 105 -7.49 3.40 -3.94
CA ARG A 105 -6.12 3.89 -3.79
C ARG A 105 -6.07 5.19 -2.99
N GLU A 106 -6.93 6.14 -3.29
CA GLU A 106 -7.01 7.40 -2.56
C GLU A 106 -7.37 7.16 -1.08
N HIS A 107 -8.33 6.30 -0.81
CA HIS A 107 -8.68 5.92 0.55
C HIS A 107 -7.49 5.30 1.32
N LEU A 108 -6.72 4.41 0.70
CA LEU A 108 -5.54 3.81 1.30
C LEU A 108 -4.47 4.86 1.62
N LEU A 109 -4.20 5.80 0.71
CA LEU A 109 -3.24 6.89 0.94
C LEU A 109 -3.66 7.77 2.12
N ASN A 110 -4.94 8.07 2.26
CA ASN A 110 -5.47 8.84 3.38
C ASN A 110 -5.32 8.08 4.70
N LEU A 111 -5.59 6.77 4.74
CA LEU A 111 -5.37 5.93 5.92
C LEU A 111 -3.90 5.85 6.31
N GLU A 112 -2.99 5.68 5.35
CA GLU A 112 -1.54 5.68 5.61
C GLU A 112 -1.08 7.01 6.21
N ALA A 113 -1.56 8.14 5.69
CA ALA A 113 -1.25 9.46 6.22
C ALA A 113 -1.78 9.65 7.66
N GLU A 114 -2.98 9.16 7.95
CA GLU A 114 -3.57 9.21 9.29
C GLU A 114 -2.80 8.32 10.29
N ILE A 115 -2.45 7.10 9.90
CA ILE A 115 -1.63 6.20 10.73
C ILE A 115 -0.29 6.87 11.07
N LYS A 116 0.38 7.46 10.08
CA LYS A 116 1.65 8.15 10.28
C LYS A 116 1.51 9.31 11.26
N ARG A 117 0.47 10.12 11.13
CA ARG A 117 0.19 11.23 12.05
C ARG A 117 -0.04 10.74 13.47
N CYS A 118 -0.85 9.69 13.66
CA CYS A 118 -1.08 9.10 14.97
C CYS A 118 0.21 8.55 15.60
N GLN A 119 1.09 7.93 14.81
CA GLN A 119 2.38 7.44 15.27
C GLN A 119 3.30 8.58 15.72
N GLU A 120 3.36 9.68 14.97
CA GLU A 120 4.15 10.87 15.31
C GLU A 120 3.62 11.55 16.59
N GLU A 121 2.32 11.66 16.75
CA GLU A 121 1.68 12.20 17.97
C GLU A 121 1.97 11.33 19.19
N GLU A 122 1.85 10.01 19.06
CA GLU A 122 2.17 9.07 20.13
C GLU A 122 3.66 9.13 20.52
N GLN A 123 4.56 9.23 19.54
CA GLN A 123 5.99 9.39 19.80
C GLN A 123 6.30 10.69 20.56
N LYS A 124 5.70 11.80 20.17
CA LYS A 124 5.82 13.08 20.89
C LYS A 124 5.30 12.97 22.32
N ARG A 125 4.16 12.32 22.52
CA ARG A 125 3.59 12.08 23.86
C ARG A 125 4.53 11.27 24.75
N ARG A 126 5.12 10.18 24.20
CA ARG A 126 6.09 9.35 24.93
C ARG A 126 7.35 10.12 25.30
N LEU A 127 7.84 10.93 24.37
CA LEU A 127 9.01 11.76 24.64
C LEU A 127 8.77 12.79 25.74
N ALA A 128 7.63 13.49 25.72
CA ALA A 128 7.26 14.43 26.78
C ALA A 128 7.13 13.75 28.16
N LYS A 129 6.54 12.55 28.22
CA LYS A 129 6.49 11.79 29.48
C LYS A 129 7.89 11.30 29.93
N THR A 130 8.77 10.97 29.00
CA THR A 130 10.16 10.61 29.29
C THR A 130 10.92 11.79 29.88
N GLU A 131 10.70 12.98 29.34
CA GLU A 131 11.28 14.22 29.88
C GLU A 131 10.76 14.50 31.30
N GLU A 132 9.45 14.45 31.52
CA GLU A 132 8.83 14.60 32.84
C GLU A 132 9.40 13.58 33.86
N TYR A 133 9.51 12.32 33.44
CA TYR A 133 10.10 11.26 34.27
C TYR A 133 11.53 11.55 34.63
N THR A 134 12.35 11.98 33.66
CA THR A 134 13.74 12.36 33.87
C THR A 134 13.85 13.51 34.88
N MET A 135 13.06 14.58 34.66
CA MET A 135 13.04 15.73 35.58
C MET A 135 12.72 15.31 37.01
N LEU A 136 11.67 14.50 37.22
CA LEU A 136 11.25 14.08 38.56
C LEU A 136 12.28 13.19 39.24
N VAL A 137 12.83 12.19 38.55
CA VAL A 137 13.83 11.27 39.11
C VAL A 137 15.06 12.05 39.60
N PHE A 138 15.62 12.91 38.74
CA PHE A 138 16.85 13.62 39.06
C PHE A 138 16.62 14.77 40.06
N SER A 139 15.52 15.49 39.99
CA SER A 139 15.17 16.53 40.97
C SER A 139 14.98 15.94 42.39
N LEU A 140 14.23 14.85 42.49
CA LEU A 140 14.01 14.16 43.77
C LEU A 140 15.30 13.50 44.33
N ALA A 141 16.22 13.18 43.44
CA ALA A 141 17.56 12.75 43.80
C ALA A 141 18.48 13.89 44.30
N GLY A 142 18.05 15.15 44.23
CA GLY A 142 18.80 16.33 44.69
C GLY A 142 19.80 16.87 43.69
N THR A 143 19.60 16.55 42.38
CA THR A 143 20.41 17.11 41.28
C THR A 143 20.02 18.58 41.08
N SER A 144 21.01 19.44 40.78
CA SER A 144 20.76 20.87 40.50
C SER A 144 19.94 21.04 39.21
N VAL A 145 19.13 22.10 39.14
CA VAL A 145 18.24 22.37 37.98
C VAL A 145 19.04 22.37 36.68
N GLU A 146 20.20 23.04 36.62
CA GLU A 146 21.07 23.08 35.43
C GLU A 146 21.52 21.68 34.99
N ASN A 147 21.84 20.80 35.92
CA ASN A 147 22.21 19.42 35.59
C ASN A 147 21.04 18.57 35.21
N VAL A 148 19.83 18.80 35.75
CA VAL A 148 18.62 18.14 35.34
C VAL A 148 18.29 18.45 33.86
N GLU A 149 18.39 19.73 33.46
CA GLU A 149 18.22 20.17 32.08
C GLU A 149 19.21 19.46 31.15
N LYS A 150 20.49 19.42 31.50
CA LYS A 150 21.53 18.71 30.71
C LYS A 150 21.23 17.20 30.56
N VAL A 151 20.70 16.57 31.61
CA VAL A 151 20.27 15.16 31.53
C VAL A 151 19.06 15.00 30.62
N CYS A 152 18.05 15.87 30.73
CA CYS A 152 16.88 15.85 29.85
C CYS A 152 17.28 15.97 28.38
N ASP A 153 18.16 16.91 28.04
CA ASP A 153 18.67 17.10 26.67
C ASP A 153 19.43 15.86 26.18
N SER A 154 20.27 15.27 27.05
CA SER A 154 21.03 14.06 26.70
C SER A 154 20.12 12.85 26.47
N VAL A 155 19.08 12.68 27.31
CA VAL A 155 18.09 11.61 27.19
C VAL A 155 17.25 11.80 25.94
N LYS A 156 16.80 13.03 25.67
CA LYS A 156 16.04 13.37 24.48
C LYS A 156 16.80 13.03 23.21
N LEU A 157 18.04 13.52 23.10
CA LEU A 157 18.91 13.25 21.96
C LEU A 157 19.13 11.72 21.77
N PHE A 158 19.38 11.01 22.87
CA PHE A 158 19.59 9.56 22.83
C PHE A 158 18.33 8.80 22.36
N ILE A 159 17.16 9.14 22.85
CA ILE A 159 15.91 8.47 22.45
C ILE A 159 15.54 8.81 20.99
N GLU A 160 15.73 10.04 20.55
CA GLU A 160 15.38 10.47 19.19
C GLU A 160 16.35 9.93 18.14
N THR A 161 17.64 9.97 18.40
CA THR A 161 18.69 9.75 17.38
C THR A 161 19.59 8.53 17.65
N GLY A 162 19.58 7.98 18.87
CA GLY A 162 20.54 6.98 19.33
C GLY A 162 21.94 7.54 19.60
N GLN A 163 22.15 8.85 19.41
CA GLN A 163 23.45 9.48 19.64
C GLN A 163 23.67 9.75 21.13
N VAL A 164 24.91 9.60 21.55
CA VAL A 164 25.33 9.86 22.93
C VAL A 164 26.41 10.89 22.89
N VAL A 165 26.19 12.01 23.58
CA VAL A 165 27.21 13.08 23.74
C VAL A 165 27.79 13.01 25.14
N ALA A 166 29.12 12.95 25.23
CA ALA A 166 29.80 13.04 26.49
C ALA A 166 29.63 14.45 27.08
N ASN A 167 28.98 14.53 28.23
CA ASN A 167 28.82 15.81 28.92
C ASN A 167 29.80 15.88 30.10
N LYS A 168 31.02 16.38 29.85
CA LYS A 168 32.12 16.45 30.84
C LYS A 168 31.81 17.38 32.03
N ASP A 169 30.88 18.31 31.82
CA ASP A 169 30.47 19.27 32.84
C ASP A 169 29.26 18.83 33.64
N LEU A 170 28.75 17.62 33.35
CA LEU A 170 27.62 17.05 34.07
C LEU A 170 28.10 16.50 35.42
N TYR A 171 27.78 17.22 36.48
CA TYR A 171 27.98 16.74 37.84
C TYR A 171 26.67 16.34 38.47
N ILE A 172 26.44 15.04 38.65
CA ILE A 172 25.30 14.50 39.33
C ILE A 172 25.79 13.75 40.57
N PRO A 173 25.47 14.21 41.78
CA PRO A 173 25.95 13.56 42.98
C PRO A 173 25.30 12.20 43.17
N LEU A 174 26.11 11.18 43.34
CA LEU A 174 25.61 9.88 43.80
C LEU A 174 25.09 10.02 45.23
N ASN A 175 23.85 9.63 45.44
CA ASN A 175 23.25 9.64 46.78
C ASN A 175 22.52 8.31 47.05
N LYS A 176 21.84 8.20 48.19
CA LYS A 176 21.13 6.96 48.56
C LYS A 176 19.94 6.63 47.63
N LYS A 177 19.41 7.65 46.93
CA LYS A 177 18.22 7.54 46.09
C LYS A 177 18.57 7.32 44.61
N LEU A 178 19.79 7.63 44.20
CA LEU A 178 20.25 7.52 42.80
C LEU A 178 21.63 6.89 42.75
N ARG A 179 21.69 5.57 42.65
CA ARG A 179 22.92 4.77 42.55
C ARG A 179 23.02 4.15 41.15
N ASN A 180 24.11 3.49 40.86
CA ASN A 180 24.29 2.83 39.55
C ASN A 180 23.18 1.89 39.15
N ALA A 181 22.59 1.16 40.11
CA ALA A 181 21.47 0.26 39.85
C ALA A 181 20.21 1.01 39.40
N GLU A 182 19.88 2.13 40.06
CA GLU A 182 18.75 2.98 39.72
C GLU A 182 18.95 3.65 38.34
N LEU A 183 20.15 4.15 38.05
CA LEU A 183 20.46 4.75 36.75
C LEU A 183 20.34 3.73 35.61
N LYS A 184 20.85 2.50 35.84
CA LYS A 184 20.70 1.42 34.84
C LYS A 184 19.23 1.10 34.60
N GLN A 185 18.44 0.98 35.66
CA GLN A 185 17.00 0.72 35.54
C GLN A 185 16.27 1.90 34.89
N PHE A 186 16.62 3.15 35.23
CA PHE A 186 16.09 4.35 34.60
C PHE A 186 16.29 4.31 33.09
N VAL A 187 17.51 4.04 32.61
CA VAL A 187 17.82 3.95 31.17
C VAL A 187 17.07 2.80 30.52
N THR A 188 16.98 1.65 31.20
CA THR A 188 16.16 0.52 30.72
C THR A 188 14.70 0.90 30.55
N ASN A 189 14.13 1.62 31.52
CA ASN A 189 12.73 2.05 31.50
C ASN A 189 12.45 3.01 30.35
N ILE A 190 13.29 4.03 30.13
CA ILE A 190 13.08 5.00 29.05
C ILE A 190 13.22 4.37 27.67
N ILE A 191 14.16 3.44 27.46
CA ILE A 191 14.31 2.69 26.21
C ILE A 191 13.04 1.88 25.91
N LYS A 192 12.59 1.07 26.86
CA LYS A 192 11.39 0.24 26.72
C LYS A 192 10.14 1.08 26.50
N TYR A 193 9.97 2.15 27.27
CA TYR A 193 8.81 3.02 27.18
C TYR A 193 8.66 3.67 25.79
N ASN A 194 9.78 4.02 25.15
CA ASN A 194 9.80 4.59 23.82
C ASN A 194 9.83 3.52 22.70
N GLY A 195 9.82 2.22 23.02
CA GLY A 195 9.87 1.15 22.04
C GLY A 195 11.16 1.13 21.21
N LYS A 196 12.28 1.49 21.84
CA LYS A 196 13.61 1.64 21.21
C LYS A 196 14.60 0.56 21.67
N ASP A 197 14.17 -0.70 21.68
CA ASP A 197 14.98 -1.84 22.20
C ASP A 197 16.33 -2.05 21.49
N ASN A 198 16.50 -1.41 20.32
CA ASN A 198 17.78 -1.39 19.59
C ASN A 198 18.79 -0.38 20.10
N LEU A 199 18.42 0.51 21.04
CA LEU A 199 19.34 1.48 21.62
C LEU A 199 20.27 0.84 22.65
N ASP A 200 21.53 1.28 22.62
CA ASP A 200 22.58 0.81 23.53
C ASP A 200 22.61 1.61 24.82
N GLY A 201 21.77 1.21 25.78
CA GLY A 201 21.68 1.84 27.08
C GLY A 201 22.98 1.78 27.91
N ASP A 202 23.77 0.72 27.76
CA ASP A 202 25.03 0.60 28.49
C ASP A 202 26.08 1.59 27.98
N SER A 203 26.13 1.83 26.65
CA SER A 203 26.96 2.89 26.07
C SER A 203 26.49 4.29 26.49
N PHE A 204 25.17 4.51 26.58
CA PHE A 204 24.63 5.75 27.09
C PHE A 204 25.07 6.01 28.54
N LEU A 205 24.91 5.01 29.42
CA LEU A 205 25.37 5.12 30.81
C LEU A 205 26.89 5.45 30.91
N GLN A 206 27.70 4.73 30.14
CA GLN A 206 29.13 4.90 30.18
C GLN A 206 29.59 6.30 29.68
N THR A 207 28.86 6.87 28.74
CA THR A 207 29.20 8.16 28.14
C THR A 207 28.61 9.34 28.91
N ALA A 208 27.30 9.30 29.22
CA ALA A 208 26.61 10.38 29.90
C ALA A 208 26.94 10.43 31.41
N PHE A 209 27.22 9.25 32.02
CA PHE A 209 27.47 9.11 33.45
C PHE A 209 28.85 8.47 33.70
N CYS A 210 29.87 8.96 32.99
CA CYS A 210 31.20 8.35 32.94
C CYS A 210 31.91 8.25 34.32
N GLU A 211 31.62 9.14 35.24
CA GLU A 211 32.21 9.10 36.60
C GLU A 211 31.71 7.87 37.39
N TRP A 212 30.51 7.38 37.11
CA TRP A 212 29.92 6.26 37.83
C TRP A 212 30.08 4.93 37.11
N PHE A 213 30.22 4.96 35.80
CA PHE A 213 30.36 3.79 34.94
C PHE A 213 31.72 3.76 34.25
N SER A 214 32.80 4.00 35.02
CA SER A 214 34.17 4.02 34.53
C SER A 214 34.76 2.66 34.14
N GLY A 215 34.04 1.57 34.43
CA GLY A 215 34.48 0.20 34.12
C GLY A 215 34.19 -0.21 32.68
N LYS A 216 34.53 -1.48 32.34
CA LYS A 216 34.22 -2.05 31.05
C LYS A 216 32.72 -2.20 30.88
N LYS A 217 32.19 -1.96 29.66
CA LYS A 217 30.78 -2.03 29.30
C LYS A 217 30.15 -3.39 29.69
N GLU A 218 30.86 -4.50 29.51
CA GLU A 218 30.39 -5.84 29.87
C GLU A 218 30.09 -5.97 31.38
N ASN A 219 30.71 -5.17 32.21
CA ASN A 219 30.46 -5.13 33.67
C ASN A 219 29.13 -4.39 33.97
N ILE A 220 28.77 -3.39 33.17
CA ILE A 220 27.52 -2.67 33.33
C ILE A 220 26.33 -3.63 33.01
N ALA A 221 26.48 -4.39 31.94
CA ALA A 221 25.45 -5.40 31.55
C ALA A 221 25.17 -6.44 32.63
N LYS A 222 26.23 -6.93 33.31
CA LYS A 222 26.17 -8.01 34.31
C LYS A 222 25.77 -7.55 35.72
N ASN A 223 26.16 -6.32 36.08
CA ASN A 223 25.99 -5.79 37.42
C ASN A 223 24.73 -4.91 37.50
N TYR A 224 24.45 -4.46 38.73
CA TYR A 224 23.39 -3.48 39.01
C TYR A 224 21.96 -3.97 38.70
N SER A 225 21.65 -5.26 38.91
CA SER A 225 20.32 -5.84 38.68
C SER A 225 19.38 -5.73 39.88
N VAL A 226 19.90 -5.42 41.07
CA VAL A 226 19.15 -5.36 42.33
C VAL A 226 18.92 -3.91 42.70
N LEU A 227 17.63 -3.50 42.73
CA LEU A 227 17.24 -2.17 43.16
C LEU A 227 17.08 -2.14 44.69
N PRO A 228 17.48 -1.03 45.36
CA PRO A 228 17.15 -0.82 46.76
C PRO A 228 15.63 -0.68 47.00
N LYS A 229 15.20 -0.92 48.25
CA LYS A 229 13.77 -0.83 48.60
C LYS A 229 13.20 0.59 48.53
N ASP A 230 14.05 1.60 48.73
CA ASP A 230 13.75 3.03 48.71
C ASP A 230 14.12 3.71 47.39
N SER A 231 14.24 2.94 46.32
CA SER A 231 14.55 3.44 44.99
C SER A 231 13.44 4.32 44.41
N LEU A 232 13.84 5.43 43.75
CA LEU A 232 12.92 6.30 42.98
C LEU A 232 12.46 5.65 41.66
N VAL A 233 13.15 4.59 41.26
CA VAL A 233 12.96 3.91 39.97
C VAL A 233 12.60 2.47 40.26
N SER A 234 11.55 1.96 39.62
CA SER A 234 11.10 0.58 39.75
C SER A 234 11.32 -0.22 38.45
N LYS A 235 11.06 -1.52 38.50
CA LYS A 235 11.04 -2.40 37.32
C LYS A 235 9.71 -2.34 36.56
N GLU A 236 8.71 -1.65 37.10
CA GLU A 236 7.36 -1.54 36.51
C GLU A 236 7.33 -0.53 35.35
N GLY A 237 8.30 0.38 35.30
CA GLY A 237 8.54 1.29 34.17
C GLY A 237 8.04 2.71 34.38
N VAL A 238 8.17 3.53 33.33
CA VAL A 238 8.00 4.99 33.38
C VAL A 238 6.62 5.41 33.91
N GLU A 239 5.54 4.80 33.45
CA GLU A 239 4.18 5.23 33.84
C GLU A 239 3.89 4.95 35.33
N ALA A 240 4.27 3.77 35.82
CA ALA A 240 4.11 3.42 37.23
C ALA A 240 4.96 4.33 38.15
N ASP A 241 6.23 4.54 37.75
CA ASP A 241 7.15 5.40 38.49
C ASP A 241 6.62 6.85 38.51
N LEU A 242 6.12 7.39 37.39
CA LEU A 242 5.54 8.74 37.35
C LEU A 242 4.41 8.96 38.35
N VAL A 243 3.53 7.98 38.52
CA VAL A 243 2.44 8.07 39.53
C VAL A 243 3.03 8.19 40.92
N VAL A 244 4.04 7.38 41.26
CA VAL A 244 4.67 7.40 42.59
C VAL A 244 5.44 8.70 42.82
N LEU A 245 6.24 9.14 41.83
CA LEU A 245 7.07 10.34 41.91
C LEU A 245 6.22 11.61 42.10
N LYS A 246 5.11 11.75 41.36
CA LYS A 246 4.16 12.85 41.50
C LYS A 246 3.55 12.90 42.91
N ASN A 247 3.20 11.75 43.48
CA ASN A 247 2.69 11.67 44.83
C ASN A 247 3.73 12.06 45.90
N ILE A 248 5.03 11.85 45.63
CA ILE A 248 6.10 12.29 46.52
C ILE A 248 6.22 13.83 46.52
N VAL A 249 6.16 14.44 45.32
CA VAL A 249 6.21 15.91 45.19
C VAL A 249 5.02 16.56 45.90
N THR A 250 3.79 16.11 45.64
CA THR A 250 2.57 16.70 46.25
C THR A 250 2.46 16.54 47.74
N LYS A 251 3.24 15.66 48.37
CA LYS A 251 3.28 15.51 49.84
C LYS A 251 4.35 16.38 50.51
N ASN A 252 5.29 16.90 49.72
CA ASN A 252 6.38 17.72 50.20
C ASN A 252 6.16 19.24 50.01
N ASP A 253 5.11 19.59 49.23
CA ASP A 253 4.53 20.92 49.09
C ASP A 253 3.47 21.14 50.18
#